data_51e83f616037c0d0a8a3210c70c22088
#
_entry.id   51e83f616037c0d0a8a3210c70c22088
#
_cell.length_a   1.000
_cell.length_b   1.000
_cell.length_c   1.000
_cell.angle_alpha   90.00
_cell.angle_beta   90.00
_cell.angle_gamma   90.00
#
_symmetry.space_group_name_H-M   'P 1'
#
loop_
_entity.id
_entity.type
_entity.pdbx_description
1 polymer ?
#
loop_
_entity_poly.entity_id
_entity_poly.type
_entity_poly.pdbx_seq_one_letter_code
_entity_poly.pdbx_strand_id
1 'polypeptide(L)'
;MKFSARLFAVLVLSLAASVAWAQEKVVYHFDSGLEQATKGLRNINNHLEVDPKAKIIAVTHANGVDFLMEGAKDRLGPFDARVQELMSRGVKFQVCEITLRNRKLKKDQFIIGVEFVPSGVVQITHLQQKEGYAYLKP
;
A
#
# COMPACT_ATOMS: atom_id res chain seq x y z
N MET A 1 37.38 -57.32 -31.11
CA MET A 1 36.41 -56.25 -31.28
C MET A 1 36.08 -55.74 -29.90
N LYS A 2 36.54 -54.52 -29.59
CA LYS A 2 36.27 -53.86 -28.27
C LYS A 2 35.11 -52.88 -28.41
N PHE A 3 33.97 -53.21 -27.82
CA PHE A 3 32.84 -52.28 -27.75
C PHE A 3 33.07 -51.28 -26.60
N SER A 4 33.34 -50.02 -26.93
CA SER A 4 33.43 -48.94 -25.97
C SER A 4 32.00 -48.48 -25.62
N ALA A 5 31.56 -48.83 -24.41
CA ALA A 5 30.34 -48.27 -23.84
C ALA A 5 30.59 -46.83 -23.46
N ARG A 6 30.05 -45.89 -24.25
CA ARG A 6 30.02 -44.49 -23.88
C ARG A 6 28.85 -44.30 -22.92
N LEU A 7 29.17 -44.12 -21.64
CA LEU A 7 28.22 -43.67 -20.63
C LEU A 7 27.78 -42.24 -20.95
N PHE A 8 26.53 -42.06 -21.42
CA PHE A 8 25.91 -40.80 -21.46
C PHE A 8 25.42 -40.44 -20.04
N ALA A 9 26.21 -39.66 -19.32
CA ALA A 9 25.76 -39.04 -18.09
C ALA A 9 24.74 -37.93 -18.44
N VAL A 10 23.46 -38.23 -18.33
CA VAL A 10 22.38 -37.22 -18.42
C VAL A 10 22.39 -36.46 -17.11
N LEU A 11 23.00 -35.28 -17.12
CA LEU A 11 22.95 -34.32 -16.03
C LEU A 11 21.54 -33.70 -16.03
N VAL A 12 20.63 -34.29 -15.27
CA VAL A 12 19.34 -33.71 -14.99
C VAL A 12 19.58 -32.53 -14.05
N LEU A 13 19.73 -31.33 -14.64
CA LEU A 13 19.69 -30.09 -13.89
C LEU A 13 18.25 -29.89 -13.42
N SER A 14 17.94 -30.35 -12.21
CA SER A 14 16.71 -30.00 -11.53
C SER A 14 16.76 -28.49 -11.22
N LEU A 15 16.18 -27.67 -12.11
CA LEU A 15 15.80 -26.30 -11.78
C LEU A 15 14.75 -26.39 -10.67
N ALA A 16 15.18 -26.35 -9.44
CA ALA A 16 14.32 -26.01 -8.32
C ALA A 16 13.91 -24.54 -8.53
N ALA A 17 12.84 -24.31 -9.30
CA ALA A 17 12.18 -23.04 -9.33
C ALA A 17 11.66 -22.80 -7.91
N SER A 18 12.44 -22.08 -7.11
CA SER A 18 11.95 -21.50 -5.88
C SER A 18 10.79 -20.58 -6.30
N VAL A 19 9.56 -21.01 -6.05
CA VAL A 19 8.40 -20.16 -6.15
C VAL A 19 8.58 -19.12 -5.03
N ALA A 20 9.31 -18.06 -5.35
CA ALA A 20 9.33 -16.89 -4.52
C ALA A 20 7.89 -16.36 -4.55
N TRP A 21 7.16 -16.55 -3.46
CA TRP A 21 5.86 -15.94 -3.30
C TRP A 21 6.08 -14.44 -3.40
N ALA A 22 5.64 -13.85 -4.51
CA ALA A 22 5.79 -12.44 -4.74
C ALA A 22 5.06 -11.72 -3.60
N GLN A 23 5.76 -10.78 -2.95
CA GLN A 23 5.20 -9.96 -1.89
C GLN A 23 3.91 -9.29 -2.39
N GLU A 24 2.81 -9.49 -1.65
CA GLU A 24 1.53 -8.88 -2.00
C GLU A 24 1.63 -7.35 -1.92
N LYS A 25 1.01 -6.69 -2.91
CA LYS A 25 0.99 -5.24 -3.02
C LYS A 25 -0.45 -4.77 -3.14
N VAL A 26 -0.85 -3.86 -2.27
CA VAL A 26 -2.25 -3.42 -2.20
C VAL A 26 -2.31 -1.90 -2.11
N VAL A 27 -3.14 -1.28 -2.95
CA VAL A 27 -3.52 0.11 -2.82
C VAL A 27 -4.90 0.21 -2.18
N TYR A 28 -4.95 0.85 -1.01
CA TYR A 28 -6.20 1.24 -0.35
C TYR A 28 -6.60 2.64 -0.79
N HIS A 29 -7.82 2.78 -1.28
CA HIS A 29 -8.33 4.02 -1.84
C HIS A 29 -9.31 4.71 -0.87
N PHE A 30 -8.96 5.91 -0.43
CA PHE A 30 -9.79 6.75 0.44
C PHE A 30 -10.23 8.01 -0.29
N ASP A 31 -11.54 8.19 -0.45
CA ASP A 31 -12.16 9.36 -1.10
C ASP A 31 -13.30 9.98 -0.30
N SER A 32 -13.70 9.32 0.77
CA SER A 32 -14.81 9.72 1.64
C SER A 32 -14.31 10.02 3.05
N GLY A 33 -15.09 10.72 3.86
CA GLY A 33 -14.66 11.25 5.16
C GLY A 33 -14.20 10.25 6.22
N LEU A 34 -14.29 10.67 7.48
CA LEU A 34 -13.68 9.96 8.62
C LEU A 34 -14.24 8.57 8.89
N GLU A 35 -15.49 8.28 8.51
CA GLU A 35 -16.09 6.96 8.68
C GLU A 35 -15.38 5.91 7.80
N GLN A 36 -15.12 6.24 6.52
CA GLN A 36 -14.33 5.40 5.64
C GLN A 36 -12.93 5.19 6.20
N ALA A 37 -12.31 6.26 6.74
CA ALA A 37 -10.99 6.18 7.34
C ALA A 37 -10.94 5.23 8.54
N THR A 38 -11.91 5.32 9.45
CA THR A 38 -12.02 4.43 10.61
C THR A 38 -12.08 2.95 10.19
N LYS A 39 -12.92 2.65 9.21
CA LYS A 39 -13.06 1.30 8.66
C LYS A 39 -11.81 0.85 7.91
N GLY A 40 -11.24 1.73 7.09
CA GLY A 40 -10.08 1.44 6.27
C GLY A 40 -8.81 1.18 7.08
N LEU A 41 -8.52 1.98 8.12
CA LEU A 41 -7.38 1.75 8.99
C LEU A 41 -7.48 0.40 9.73
N ARG A 42 -8.69 0.04 10.16
CA ARG A 42 -8.94 -1.30 10.74
C ARG A 42 -8.67 -2.41 9.72
N ASN A 43 -9.12 -2.24 8.47
CA ASN A 43 -8.88 -3.22 7.41
C ASN A 43 -7.39 -3.37 7.10
N ILE A 44 -6.64 -2.26 7.06
CA ILE A 44 -5.17 -2.28 6.88
C ILE A 44 -4.51 -3.02 8.05
N ASN A 45 -4.93 -2.76 9.29
CA ASN A 45 -4.40 -3.47 10.44
C ASN A 45 -4.64 -4.98 10.34
N ASN A 46 -5.88 -5.40 10.06
CA ASN A 46 -6.23 -6.82 9.89
C ASN A 46 -5.44 -7.47 8.74
N HIS A 47 -5.21 -6.74 7.65
CA HIS A 47 -4.40 -7.21 6.54
C HIS A 47 -2.97 -7.54 7.00
N LEU A 48 -2.34 -6.60 7.71
CA LEU A 48 -0.98 -6.77 8.24
C LEU A 48 -0.87 -7.78 9.38
N GLU A 49 -1.95 -8.12 10.06
CA GLU A 49 -1.97 -9.22 11.03
C GLU A 49 -1.84 -10.58 10.36
N VAL A 50 -2.42 -10.74 9.17
CA VAL A 50 -2.38 -12.00 8.40
C VAL A 50 -1.18 -12.05 7.46
N ASP A 51 -0.89 -10.94 6.77
CA ASP A 51 0.31 -10.80 5.91
C ASP A 51 1.15 -9.59 6.34
N PRO A 52 2.04 -9.77 7.34
CA PRO A 52 2.88 -8.68 7.84
C PRO A 52 3.92 -8.17 6.83
N LYS A 53 4.09 -8.86 5.69
CA LYS A 53 5.02 -8.47 4.63
C LYS A 53 4.33 -7.74 3.47
N ALA A 54 3.01 -7.62 3.47
CA ALA A 54 2.28 -6.92 2.43
C ALA A 54 2.78 -5.48 2.25
N LYS A 55 2.96 -5.05 1.01
CA LYS A 55 3.21 -3.65 0.68
C LYS A 55 1.90 -2.92 0.55
N ILE A 56 1.62 -2.03 1.48
CA ILE A 56 0.37 -1.28 1.50
C ILE A 56 0.63 0.21 1.25
N ILE A 57 -0.08 0.76 0.28
CA ILE A 57 -0.15 2.21 0.02
C ILE A 57 -1.60 2.65 0.16
N ALA A 58 -1.85 3.61 1.04
CA ALA A 58 -3.13 4.27 1.20
C ALA A 58 -3.13 5.57 0.39
N VAL A 59 -3.86 5.62 -0.71
CA VAL A 59 -3.99 6.83 -1.55
C VAL A 59 -5.27 7.56 -1.19
N THR A 60 -5.15 8.85 -0.89
CA THR A 60 -6.26 9.68 -0.42
C THR A 60 -6.51 10.87 -1.34
N HIS A 61 -7.77 11.18 -1.60
CA HIS A 61 -8.21 12.41 -2.29
C HIS A 61 -9.60 12.85 -1.83
N ALA A 62 -10.06 13.97 -2.31
CA ALA A 62 -11.34 14.56 -1.90
C ALA A 62 -11.48 14.62 -0.37
N ASN A 63 -12.58 14.13 0.20
CA ASN A 63 -12.76 14.09 1.66
C ASN A 63 -11.96 12.95 2.33
N GLY A 64 -11.41 12.03 1.54
CA GLY A 64 -10.56 10.97 2.05
C GLY A 64 -9.22 11.45 2.62
N VAL A 65 -8.83 12.72 2.43
CA VAL A 65 -7.62 13.29 3.04
C VAL A 65 -7.83 13.72 4.50
N ASP A 66 -9.07 13.86 4.95
CA ASP A 66 -9.39 14.53 6.22
C ASP A 66 -8.80 13.85 7.44
N PHE A 67 -8.73 12.52 7.45
CA PHE A 67 -8.15 11.79 8.58
C PHE A 67 -6.62 11.90 8.68
N LEU A 68 -5.96 12.36 7.62
CA LEU A 68 -4.52 12.62 7.60
C LEU A 68 -4.17 14.05 8.01
N MET A 69 -5.16 14.90 8.27
CA MET A 69 -4.91 16.23 8.84
C MET A 69 -4.60 16.10 10.34
N GLU A 70 -3.65 16.91 10.82
CA GLU A 70 -3.30 16.94 12.25
C GLU A 70 -4.50 17.23 13.13
N GLY A 71 -4.65 16.47 14.20
CA GLY A 71 -5.73 16.60 15.16
C GLY A 71 -7.08 16.03 14.70
N ALA A 72 -7.17 15.44 13.50
CA ALA A 72 -8.37 14.72 13.08
C ALA A 72 -8.66 13.54 14.02
N LYS A 73 -9.93 13.37 14.38
CA LYS A 73 -10.36 12.33 15.33
C LYS A 73 -11.72 11.76 15.00
N ASP A 74 -11.94 10.55 15.41
CA ASP A 74 -13.24 9.89 15.46
C ASP A 74 -13.62 9.50 16.90
N ARG A 75 -14.67 8.71 17.07
CA ARG A 75 -15.10 8.19 18.38
C ARG A 75 -14.06 7.31 19.09
N LEU A 76 -13.07 6.78 18.34
CA LEU A 76 -11.99 5.94 18.87
C LEU A 76 -10.76 6.76 19.27
N GLY A 77 -10.77 8.07 19.02
CA GLY A 77 -9.69 8.99 19.33
C GLY A 77 -8.98 9.56 18.10
N PRO A 78 -7.82 10.19 18.27
CA PRO A 78 -7.04 10.80 17.20
C PRO A 78 -6.61 9.77 16.15
N PHE A 79 -6.62 10.19 14.87
CA PHE A 79 -6.07 9.37 13.79
C PHE A 79 -4.55 9.34 13.80
N ASP A 80 -3.89 10.38 14.31
CA ASP A 80 -2.42 10.54 14.30
C ASP A 80 -1.70 9.29 14.81
N ALA A 81 -2.06 8.81 16.00
CA ALA A 81 -1.41 7.65 16.61
C ALA A 81 -1.60 6.37 15.77
N ARG A 82 -2.81 6.17 15.23
CA ARG A 82 -3.12 4.99 14.40
C ARG A 82 -2.40 5.03 13.05
N VAL A 83 -2.30 6.21 12.45
CA VAL A 83 -1.57 6.42 11.19
C VAL A 83 -0.07 6.22 11.41
N GLN A 84 0.51 6.79 12.48
CA GLN A 84 1.92 6.62 12.82
C GLN A 84 2.28 5.16 13.12
N GLU A 85 1.41 4.44 13.83
CA GLU A 85 1.60 3.01 14.08
C GLU A 85 1.65 2.22 12.77
N LEU A 86 0.71 2.44 11.85
CA LEU A 86 0.71 1.77 10.55
C LEU A 86 1.92 2.17 9.68
N MET A 87 2.35 3.44 9.73
CA MET A 87 3.59 3.88 9.07
C MET A 87 4.81 3.14 9.62
N SER A 88 4.89 2.91 10.93
CA SER A 88 5.98 2.15 11.53
C SER A 88 6.04 0.70 11.06
N ARG A 89 4.93 0.17 10.57
CA ARG A 89 4.79 -1.16 9.94
C ARG A 89 4.97 -1.12 8.42
N GLY A 90 5.38 0.01 7.86
CA GLY A 90 5.71 0.17 6.44
C GLY A 90 4.56 0.62 5.53
N VAL A 91 3.39 0.97 6.08
CA VAL A 91 2.29 1.54 5.29
C VAL A 91 2.67 2.96 4.85
N LYS A 92 2.47 3.26 3.57
CA LYS A 92 2.62 4.61 3.03
C LYS A 92 1.26 5.27 2.88
N PHE A 93 1.14 6.50 3.36
CA PHE A 93 -0.06 7.32 3.17
C PHE A 93 0.25 8.45 2.19
N GLN A 94 -0.54 8.52 1.11
CA GLN A 94 -0.32 9.47 0.01
C GLN A 94 -1.52 10.39 -0.17
N VAL A 95 -1.26 11.69 -0.20
CA VAL A 95 -2.25 12.76 -0.28
C VAL A 95 -2.23 13.41 -1.66
N CYS A 96 -3.39 13.56 -2.28
CA CYS A 96 -3.58 14.16 -3.59
C CYS A 96 -3.37 15.69 -3.56
N GLU A 97 -2.38 16.21 -4.29
CA GLU A 97 -2.12 17.66 -4.37
C GLU A 97 -3.23 18.44 -5.11
N ILE A 98 -3.99 17.80 -6.02
CA ILE A 98 -5.17 18.43 -6.62
C ILE A 98 -6.20 18.72 -5.55
N THR A 99 -6.41 17.79 -4.60
CA THR A 99 -7.32 18.01 -3.46
C THR A 99 -6.86 19.19 -2.61
N LEU A 100 -5.56 19.29 -2.33
CA LEU A 100 -5.01 20.41 -1.56
C LEU A 100 -5.32 21.75 -2.25
N ARG A 101 -5.06 21.85 -3.54
CA ARG A 101 -5.34 23.08 -4.31
C ARG A 101 -6.83 23.42 -4.28
N ASN A 102 -7.70 22.47 -4.56
CA ASN A 102 -9.15 22.71 -4.65
C ASN A 102 -9.75 23.10 -3.30
N ARG A 103 -9.24 22.55 -2.21
CA ARG A 103 -9.71 22.81 -0.83
C ARG A 103 -8.88 23.88 -0.10
N LYS A 104 -7.88 24.45 -0.76
CA LYS A 104 -6.95 25.46 -0.18
C LYS A 104 -6.25 24.95 1.09
N LEU A 105 -5.89 23.67 1.11
CA LEU A 105 -5.16 23.03 2.20
C LEU A 105 -3.66 23.16 1.97
N LYS A 106 -2.90 23.27 3.06
CA LYS A 106 -1.44 23.34 3.06
C LYS A 106 -0.84 22.02 3.53
N LYS A 107 0.35 21.69 3.05
CA LYS A 107 1.07 20.44 3.40
C LYS A 107 1.41 20.35 4.88
N ASP A 108 1.68 21.48 5.52
CA ASP A 108 2.02 21.57 6.94
C ASP A 108 0.84 21.32 7.90
N GLN A 109 -0.37 21.14 7.36
CA GLN A 109 -1.57 20.77 8.12
C GLN A 109 -1.75 19.24 8.25
N PHE A 110 -0.84 18.46 7.70
CA PHE A 110 -0.96 17.01 7.66
C PHE A 110 0.01 16.32 8.61
N ILE A 111 -0.36 15.13 9.04
CA ILE A 111 0.46 14.25 9.89
C ILE A 111 1.86 14.09 9.28
N ILE A 112 2.90 14.24 10.09
CA ILE A 112 4.29 14.07 9.65
C ILE A 112 4.51 12.66 9.11
N GLY A 113 5.14 12.59 7.94
CA GLY A 113 5.46 11.32 7.27
C GLY A 113 4.51 10.94 6.14
N VAL A 114 3.39 11.65 5.93
CA VAL A 114 2.58 11.46 4.73
C VAL A 114 3.33 11.94 3.50
N GLU A 115 3.11 11.27 2.38
CA GLU A 115 3.66 11.63 1.07
C GLU A 115 2.61 12.44 0.29
N PHE A 116 3.06 13.30 -0.63
CA PHE A 116 2.17 14.05 -1.49
C PHE A 116 2.37 13.61 -2.94
N VAL A 117 1.27 13.34 -3.65
CA VAL A 117 1.30 12.92 -5.05
C VAL A 117 0.52 13.90 -5.92
N PRO A 118 0.94 14.16 -7.16
CA PRO A 118 0.29 15.15 -8.03
C PRO A 118 -1.21 14.93 -8.20
N SER A 119 -1.64 13.66 -8.33
CA SER A 119 -3.05 13.26 -8.47
C SER A 119 -3.28 11.89 -7.83
N GLY A 120 -4.23 11.79 -6.91
CA GLY A 120 -4.57 10.51 -6.27
C GLY A 120 -5.09 9.47 -7.26
N VAL A 121 -5.99 9.85 -8.17
CA VAL A 121 -6.55 8.92 -9.16
C VAL A 121 -5.51 8.43 -10.18
N VAL A 122 -4.59 9.30 -10.61
CA VAL A 122 -3.48 8.91 -11.48
C VAL A 122 -2.53 7.98 -10.74
N GLN A 123 -2.23 8.26 -9.47
CA GLN A 123 -1.39 7.42 -8.64
C GLN A 123 -1.96 6.01 -8.47
N ILE A 124 -3.26 5.88 -8.20
CA ILE A 124 -3.94 4.58 -8.12
C ILE A 124 -3.80 3.82 -9.45
N THR A 125 -4.06 4.47 -10.56
CA THR A 125 -3.93 3.86 -11.90
C THR A 125 -2.50 3.39 -12.16
N HIS A 126 -1.50 4.23 -11.81
CA HIS A 126 -0.09 3.88 -11.95
C HIS A 126 0.30 2.66 -11.11
N LEU A 127 -0.08 2.65 -9.83
CA LEU A 127 0.19 1.53 -8.93
C LEU A 127 -0.39 0.22 -9.45
N GLN A 128 -1.62 0.25 -9.98
CA GLN A 128 -2.26 -0.94 -10.53
C GLN A 128 -1.60 -1.40 -11.84
N GLN A 129 -1.43 -0.50 -12.80
CA GLN A 129 -1.02 -0.88 -14.16
C GLN A 129 0.50 -1.05 -14.32
N LYS A 130 1.31 -0.31 -13.56
CA LYS A 130 2.77 -0.31 -13.70
C LYS A 130 3.47 -1.12 -12.61
N GLU A 131 2.88 -1.16 -11.42
CA GLU A 131 3.53 -1.77 -10.26
C GLU A 131 2.80 -3.02 -9.74
N GLY A 132 1.65 -3.38 -10.31
CA GLY A 132 0.94 -4.62 -9.99
C GLY A 132 0.25 -4.62 -8.62
N TYR A 133 -0.21 -3.46 -8.14
CA TYR A 133 -0.98 -3.37 -6.90
C TYR A 133 -2.42 -3.85 -7.11
N ALA A 134 -2.91 -4.69 -6.21
CA ALA A 134 -4.33 -4.96 -6.09
C ALA A 134 -5.05 -3.73 -5.53
N TYR A 135 -6.31 -3.51 -5.91
CA TYR A 135 -7.10 -2.36 -5.48
C TYR A 135 -8.13 -2.76 -4.43
N LEU A 136 -8.14 -2.03 -3.31
CA LEU A 136 -9.17 -2.14 -2.28
C LEU A 136 -9.76 -0.76 -1.94
N LYS A 137 -11.09 -0.71 -1.87
CA LYS A 137 -11.83 0.45 -1.36
C LYS A 137 -12.52 0.05 -0.06
N PRO A 138 -12.12 0.61 1.09
CA PRO A 138 -12.70 0.26 2.39
C PRO A 138 -14.12 0.83 2.60
#